data_de1dbee3fa68f56348c922879594ef8b
#
_entry.id   de1dbee3fa68f56348c922879594ef8b
#
_cell.length_a   1.000
_cell.length_b   1.000
_cell.length_c   1.000
_cell.angle_alpha   90.00
_cell.angle_beta   90.00
_cell.angle_gamma   90.00
#
_symmetry.space_group_name_H-M   'P 1'
#
loop_
_entity.id
_entity.type
_entity.pdbx_description
1 polymer ?
#
loop_
_entity_poly.entity_id
_entity_poly.type
_entity_poly.pdbx_seq_one_letter_code
_entity_poly.pdbx_strand_id
1 'polypeptide(L)'
;MKTRATARYIRVPASKARLVLEHIRGKSVGEALATLQFTQKAAGRLIEKVLRSAIANAEHNHQVRDLDDLRVTKATADGGPSMKRVSPRAMGRAFFVKHRTSHLTIELSDEPARPSRAAQR
;
A
#
# COMPACT_ATOMS: atom_id res chain seq x y z
N MET A 1 -7.43 1.95 -18.99
CA MET A 1 -5.99 1.78 -18.69
C MET A 1 -5.82 1.41 -17.23
N LYS A 2 -4.98 0.43 -16.96
CA LYS A 2 -4.63 0.03 -15.60
C LYS A 2 -3.11 0.00 -15.47
N THR A 3 -2.61 0.57 -14.41
CA THR A 3 -1.19 0.50 -14.09
C THR A 3 -1.01 0.13 -12.63
N ARG A 4 0.09 -0.48 -12.29
CA ARG A 4 0.37 -0.90 -10.92
C ARG A 4 1.83 -0.72 -10.56
N ALA A 5 2.07 -0.64 -9.27
CA ALA A 5 3.40 -0.70 -8.71
C ALA A 5 3.39 -1.66 -7.53
N THR A 6 4.44 -2.43 -7.39
CA THR A 6 4.59 -3.39 -6.30
C THR A 6 5.92 -3.15 -5.61
N ALA A 7 5.89 -3.03 -4.29
CA ALA A 7 7.09 -2.99 -3.46
C ALA A 7 7.15 -4.29 -2.67
N ARG A 8 8.25 -5.02 -2.79
CA ARG A 8 8.43 -6.30 -2.12
C ARG A 8 9.35 -6.17 -0.92
N TYR A 9 9.16 -7.04 0.06
CA TYR A 9 10.01 -7.17 1.23
C TYR A 9 10.08 -5.88 2.07
N ILE A 10 8.97 -5.19 2.16
CA ILE A 10 8.88 -3.98 2.99
C ILE A 10 8.78 -4.38 4.45
N ARG A 11 9.58 -3.75 5.29
CA ARG A 11 9.64 -4.06 6.73
C ARG A 11 8.47 -3.42 7.49
N VAL A 12 7.28 -3.91 7.20
CA VAL A 12 6.07 -3.51 7.91
C VAL A 12 5.12 -4.70 7.95
N PRO A 13 4.47 -4.98 9.09
CA PRO A 13 3.47 -6.03 9.13
C PRO A 13 2.30 -5.73 8.19
N ALA A 14 1.83 -6.74 7.47
CA ALA A 14 0.74 -6.57 6.52
C ALA A 14 -0.52 -6.00 7.18
N SER A 15 -0.81 -6.38 8.42
CA SER A 15 -1.97 -5.86 9.15
C SER A 15 -1.91 -4.35 9.36
N LYS A 16 -0.74 -3.80 9.69
CA LYS A 16 -0.55 -2.36 9.86
C LYS A 16 -0.64 -1.63 8.53
N ALA A 17 -0.07 -2.21 7.46
CA ALA A 17 -0.17 -1.63 6.14
C ALA A 17 -1.61 -1.60 5.64
N ARG A 18 -2.39 -2.66 5.91
CA ARG A 18 -3.80 -2.72 5.48
C ARG A 18 -4.65 -1.63 6.11
N LEU A 19 -4.38 -1.25 7.36
CA LEU A 19 -5.10 -0.17 8.01
C LEU A 19 -4.95 1.15 7.24
N VAL A 20 -3.74 1.43 6.77
CA VAL A 20 -3.48 2.64 5.99
C VAL A 20 -4.04 2.52 4.57
N LEU A 21 -3.92 1.35 3.94
CA LEU A 21 -4.42 1.14 2.59
C LEU A 21 -5.93 1.32 2.48
N GLU A 22 -6.68 0.97 3.53
CA GLU A 22 -8.13 1.18 3.54
C GLU A 22 -8.50 2.66 3.38
N HIS A 23 -7.66 3.56 3.87
CA HIS A 23 -7.93 5.00 3.77
C HIS A 23 -7.74 5.56 2.36
N ILE A 24 -7.05 4.86 1.49
CA ILE A 24 -6.78 5.35 0.13
C ILE A 24 -7.55 4.60 -0.96
N ARG A 25 -8.15 3.46 -0.64
CA ARG A 25 -8.91 2.69 -1.64
C ARG A 25 -10.08 3.49 -2.18
N GLY A 26 -10.23 3.50 -3.49
CA GLY A 26 -11.34 4.18 -4.15
C GLY A 26 -11.20 5.69 -4.27
N LYS A 27 -10.13 6.26 -3.72
CA LYS A 27 -9.90 7.69 -3.79
C LYS A 27 -9.13 8.07 -5.03
N SER A 28 -9.28 9.32 -5.47
CA SER A 28 -8.43 9.86 -6.52
C SER A 28 -6.98 9.92 -6.03
N VAL A 29 -6.05 9.96 -6.98
CA VAL A 29 -4.62 10.00 -6.66
C VAL A 29 -4.27 11.21 -5.79
N GLY A 30 -4.82 12.39 -6.09
CA GLY A 30 -4.57 13.59 -5.30
C GLY A 30 -5.05 13.46 -3.86
N GLU A 31 -6.25 12.94 -3.66
CA GLU A 31 -6.79 12.70 -2.32
C GLU A 31 -6.00 11.64 -1.56
N ALA A 32 -5.58 10.58 -2.26
CA ALA A 32 -4.79 9.51 -1.66
C ALA A 32 -3.42 10.04 -1.19
N LEU A 33 -2.74 10.85 -2.00
CA LEU A 33 -1.48 11.46 -1.61
C LEU A 33 -1.64 12.37 -0.40
N ALA A 34 -2.68 13.21 -0.39
CA ALA A 34 -2.95 14.09 0.74
C ALA A 34 -3.20 13.29 2.02
N THR A 35 -3.99 12.23 1.93
CA THR A 35 -4.28 11.35 3.07
C THR A 35 -2.99 10.73 3.62
N LEU A 36 -2.11 10.25 2.75
CA LEU A 36 -0.86 9.64 3.18
C LEU A 36 0.11 10.64 3.80
N GLN A 37 0.16 11.86 3.29
CA GLN A 37 1.00 12.91 3.85
C GLN A 37 0.61 13.27 5.28
N PHE A 38 -0.68 13.23 5.59
CA PHE A 38 -1.18 13.53 6.92
C PHE A 38 -1.28 12.31 7.84
N THR A 39 -0.98 11.12 7.33
CA THR A 39 -0.98 9.90 8.13
C THR A 39 0.26 9.85 9.00
N GLN A 40 0.06 9.71 10.31
CA GLN A 40 1.16 9.66 11.28
C GLN A 40 1.82 8.28 11.39
N LYS A 41 1.22 7.26 10.80
CA LYS A 41 1.76 5.89 10.85
C LYS A 41 2.95 5.74 9.93
N ALA A 42 3.95 4.98 10.38
CA ALA A 42 5.17 4.73 9.59
C ALA A 42 4.87 4.10 8.23
N ALA A 43 3.86 3.23 8.17
CA ALA A 43 3.44 2.59 6.92
C ALA A 43 3.00 3.60 5.85
N GLY A 44 2.50 4.77 6.26
CA GLY A 44 2.05 5.80 5.34
C GLY A 44 3.14 6.27 4.39
N ARG A 45 4.36 6.44 4.88
CA ARG A 45 5.49 6.87 4.05
C ARG A 45 5.89 5.81 3.02
N LEU A 46 5.87 4.54 3.43
CA LEU A 46 6.21 3.44 2.54
C LEU A 46 5.15 3.27 1.45
N ILE A 47 3.89 3.40 1.81
CA ILE A 47 2.77 3.32 0.87
C ILE A 47 2.79 4.51 -0.08
N GLU A 48 3.14 5.70 0.40
CA GLU A 48 3.28 6.89 -0.44
C GLU A 48 4.32 6.67 -1.54
N LYS A 49 5.44 6.04 -1.22
CA LYS A 49 6.46 5.72 -2.22
C LYS A 49 5.93 4.78 -3.29
N VAL A 50 5.17 3.76 -2.90
CA VAL A 50 4.56 2.83 -3.86
C VAL A 50 3.55 3.56 -4.73
N LEU A 51 2.74 4.42 -4.15
CA LEU A 51 1.76 5.20 -4.90
C LEU A 51 2.45 6.14 -5.91
N ARG A 52 3.51 6.82 -5.51
CA ARG A 52 4.29 7.67 -6.41
C ARG A 52 4.90 6.87 -7.56
N SER A 53 5.37 5.65 -7.27
CA SER A 53 5.87 4.75 -8.31
C SER A 53 4.78 4.37 -9.30
N ALA A 54 3.56 4.08 -8.83
CA ALA A 54 2.43 3.77 -9.68
C ALA A 54 2.04 4.96 -10.56
N ILE A 55 2.07 6.17 -10.00
CA ILE A 55 1.81 7.40 -10.75
C ILE A 55 2.86 7.59 -11.85
N ALA A 56 4.13 7.39 -11.54
CA ALA A 56 5.20 7.49 -12.52
C ALA A 56 5.02 6.46 -13.64
N ASN A 57 4.61 5.24 -13.31
CA ASN A 57 4.32 4.22 -14.31
C ASN A 57 3.17 4.64 -15.23
N ALA A 58 2.14 5.29 -14.70
CA ALA A 58 1.03 5.79 -15.50
C ALA A 58 1.50 6.89 -16.45
N GLU A 59 2.32 7.83 -15.98
CA GLU A 59 2.84 8.91 -16.81
C GLU A 59 3.75 8.40 -17.92
N HIS A 60 4.70 7.51 -17.59
CA HIS A 60 5.73 7.09 -18.53
C HIS A 60 5.28 5.96 -19.46
N ASN A 61 4.53 5.01 -18.94
CA ASN A 61 4.14 3.81 -19.72
C ASN A 61 2.84 4.01 -20.48
N HIS A 62 1.93 4.81 -19.96
CA HIS A 62 0.60 5.01 -20.54
C HIS A 62 0.35 6.45 -20.97
N GLN A 63 1.33 7.33 -20.81
CA GLN A 63 1.27 8.73 -21.24
C GLN A 63 0.05 9.49 -20.72
N VAL A 64 -0.34 9.16 -19.48
CA VAL A 64 -1.45 9.86 -18.82
C VAL A 64 -1.00 11.28 -18.48
N ARG A 65 -1.71 12.29 -18.99
CA ARG A 65 -1.38 13.69 -18.76
C ARG A 65 -2.07 14.26 -17.54
N ASP A 66 -3.32 13.87 -17.31
CA ASP A 66 -4.12 14.36 -16.21
C ASP A 66 -4.18 13.30 -15.10
N LEU A 67 -3.43 13.55 -14.04
CA LEU A 67 -3.38 12.64 -12.90
C LEU A 67 -4.67 12.66 -12.08
N ASP A 68 -5.48 13.71 -12.21
CA ASP A 68 -6.75 13.80 -11.48
C ASP A 68 -7.77 12.76 -11.95
N ASP A 69 -7.59 12.24 -13.17
CA ASP A 69 -8.44 11.19 -13.71
C ASP A 69 -8.10 9.80 -13.14
N LEU A 70 -6.97 9.67 -12.47
CA LEU A 70 -6.55 8.40 -11.91
C LEU A 70 -7.14 8.16 -10.52
N ARG A 71 -7.54 6.92 -10.29
CA ARG A 71 -8.07 6.46 -9.01
C ARG A 71 -7.37 5.21 -8.53
N VAL A 72 -7.28 5.06 -7.22
CA VAL A 72 -6.74 3.84 -6.61
C VAL A 72 -7.84 2.77 -6.66
N THR A 73 -7.72 1.83 -7.58
CA THR A 73 -8.72 0.77 -7.75
C THR A 73 -8.41 -0.45 -6.91
N LYS A 74 -7.15 -0.68 -6.62
CA LYS A 74 -6.71 -1.82 -5.81
C LYS A 74 -5.52 -1.41 -4.96
N ALA A 75 -5.57 -1.75 -3.69
CA ALA A 75 -4.46 -1.52 -2.77
C ALA A 75 -4.41 -2.72 -1.83
N THR A 76 -3.36 -3.52 -1.93
CA THR A 76 -3.23 -4.75 -1.15
C THR A 76 -1.89 -4.83 -0.45
N ALA A 77 -1.87 -5.50 0.69
CA ALA A 77 -0.66 -5.83 1.41
C ALA A 77 -0.68 -7.34 1.67
N ASP A 78 0.23 -8.04 1.04
CA ASP A 78 0.37 -9.48 1.19
C ASP A 78 1.51 -9.80 2.13
N GLY A 79 1.37 -10.87 2.91
CA GLY A 79 2.40 -11.30 3.83
C GLY A 79 3.65 -11.79 3.10
N GLY A 80 4.82 -11.26 3.48
CA GLY A 80 6.10 -11.73 2.98
C GLY A 80 6.78 -12.62 4.01
N PRO A 81 8.04 -13.01 3.76
CA PRO A 81 8.80 -13.82 4.70
C PRO A 81 9.03 -13.07 6.01
N SER A 82 9.01 -13.82 7.12
CA SER A 82 9.29 -13.27 8.44
C SER A 82 10.73 -13.59 8.83
N MET A 83 11.40 -12.61 9.44
CA MET A 83 12.72 -12.82 10.02
C MET A 83 12.58 -13.07 11.51
N LYS A 84 13.12 -14.18 11.99
CA LYS A 84 13.12 -14.50 13.40
C LYS A 84 14.40 -13.98 14.06
N ARG A 85 14.25 -13.32 15.19
CA ARG A 85 15.39 -12.85 16.00
C ARG A 85 15.22 -13.38 17.42
N VAL A 86 16.34 -13.72 18.03
CA VAL A 86 16.37 -14.16 19.42
C VAL A 86 16.46 -12.93 20.30
N SER A 87 15.54 -12.82 21.27
CA SER A 87 15.57 -11.77 22.28
C SER A 87 15.86 -12.40 23.63
N PRO A 88 17.02 -12.12 24.26
CA PRO A 88 17.31 -12.65 25.57
C PRO A 88 16.39 -12.07 26.63
N ARG A 89 15.95 -12.92 27.55
CA ARG A 89 15.09 -12.53 28.66
C ARG A 89 15.74 -12.97 29.98
N ALA A 90 15.18 -12.53 31.10
CA ALA A 90 15.66 -12.87 32.42
C ALA A 90 15.70 -14.39 32.63
N MET A 91 16.58 -14.87 33.50
CA MET A 91 16.76 -16.29 33.84
C MET A 91 17.25 -17.19 32.70
N GLY A 92 18.01 -16.62 31.76
CA GLY A 92 18.60 -17.39 30.65
C GLY A 92 17.61 -17.84 29.59
N ARG A 93 16.35 -17.38 29.66
CA ARG A 93 15.36 -17.72 28.64
C ARG A 93 15.53 -16.84 27.42
N ALA A 94 15.30 -17.41 26.25
CA ALA A 94 15.32 -16.69 24.99
C ALA A 94 13.93 -16.79 24.34
N PHE A 95 13.45 -15.67 23.81
CA PHE A 95 12.21 -15.60 23.05
C PHE A 95 12.50 -15.24 21.62
N PHE A 96 11.71 -15.78 20.70
CA PHE A 96 11.82 -15.43 19.28
C PHE A 96 10.91 -14.24 18.98
N VAL A 97 11.49 -13.20 18.39
CA VAL A 97 10.74 -12.04 17.87
C VAL A 97 10.69 -12.18 16.37
N LYS A 98 9.48 -12.13 15.82
CA LYS A 98 9.28 -12.18 14.37
C LYS A 98 9.20 -10.76 13.82
N HIS A 99 10.09 -10.43 12.90
CA HIS A 99 9.99 -9.21 12.11
C HIS A 99 9.34 -9.56 10.78
N ARG A 100 8.08 -9.17 10.64
CA ARG A 100 7.29 -9.48 9.46
C ARG A 100 7.57 -8.48 8.36
N THR A 101 7.56 -8.98 7.12
CA THR A 101 7.61 -8.15 5.93
C THR A 101 6.31 -8.28 5.16
N SER A 102 6.09 -7.37 4.23
CA SER A 102 4.91 -7.41 3.38
C SER A 102 5.26 -6.97 1.95
N HIS A 103 4.40 -7.37 1.03
CA HIS A 103 4.45 -6.95 -0.36
C HIS A 103 3.28 -6.02 -0.60
N LEU A 104 3.57 -4.79 -0.98
CA LEU A 104 2.54 -3.76 -1.19
C LEU A 104 2.30 -3.62 -2.69
N THR A 105 1.04 -3.65 -3.10
CA THR A 105 0.64 -3.47 -4.50
C THR A 105 -0.44 -2.40 -4.56
N ILE A 106 -0.23 -1.41 -5.42
CA ILE A 106 -1.22 -0.37 -5.70
C ILE A 106 -1.48 -0.36 -7.19
N GLU A 107 -2.76 -0.44 -7.56
CA GLU A 107 -3.22 -0.39 -8.94
C GLU A 107 -4.01 0.89 -9.14
N LEU A 108 -3.70 1.61 -10.20
CA LEU A 108 -4.38 2.83 -10.60
C LEU A 108 -5.13 2.60 -11.91
N SER A 109 -6.26 3.25 -12.06
CA SER A 109 -7.05 3.19 -13.29
C SER A 109 -7.69 4.55 -13.56
N ASP A 110 -7.88 4.86 -14.84
CA ASP A 110 -8.65 6.01 -15.28
C ASP A 110 -10.12 5.67 -15.54
N GLU A 111 -10.49 4.41 -15.37
CA GLU A 111 -11.87 3.98 -15.54
C GLU A 111 -12.76 4.51 -14.41
N PRO A 112 -14.05 4.78 -14.67
CA PRO A 112 -14.98 5.17 -13.61
C PRO A 112 -15.01 4.13 -12.49
N ALA A 113 -15.17 4.60 -11.26
CA ALA A 113 -15.28 3.71 -10.11
C ALA A 113 -16.49 2.79 -10.28
N ARG A 114 -16.27 1.48 -10.09
CA ARG A 114 -17.38 0.52 -10.10
C ARG A 114 -18.15 0.63 -8.78
N PRO A 115 -19.49 0.54 -8.82
CA PRO A 115 -20.24 0.49 -7.58
C PRO A 115 -19.84 -0.75 -6.76
N SER A 116 -19.91 -0.62 -5.44
CA SER A 116 -19.63 -1.75 -4.56
C SER A 116 -20.69 -2.85 -4.76
N ARG A 117 -20.37 -4.09 -4.35
CA ARG A 117 -21.34 -5.18 -4.41
C ARG A 117 -22.64 -4.84 -3.68
N ALA A 118 -22.57 -4.09 -2.59
CA ALA A 118 -23.76 -3.68 -1.85
C ALA A 118 -24.65 -2.76 -2.69
N ALA A 119 -24.05 -1.89 -3.51
CA ALA A 119 -24.80 -0.97 -4.37
C ALA A 119 -25.39 -1.65 -5.61
N GLN A 120 -24.90 -2.83 -5.97
CA GLN A 120 -25.39 -3.61 -7.12
C GLN A 120 -26.57 -4.52 -6.79
N ARG A 121 -26.92 -4.66 -5.54
CA ARG A 121 -28.02 -5.50 -5.09
C ARG A 121 -29.33 -4.72 -5.00
#